data_0413641e0deda8e770c647ad023e6f68
#
_entry.id   0413641e0deda8e770c647ad023e6f68
#
_cell.length_a   1.000
_cell.length_b   1.000
_cell.length_c   1.000
_cell.angle_alpha   90.00
_cell.angle_beta   90.00
_cell.angle_gamma   90.00
#
_symmetry.space_group_name_H-M   'P 1'
#
loop_
_entity.id
_entity.type
_entity.pdbx_description
1 polymer ?
#
loop_
_entity_poly.entity_id
_entity_poly.type
_entity_poly.pdbx_seq_one_letter_code
_entity_poly.pdbx_strand_id
1 'polypeptide(L)'
;MSTAISILGGVGLFLLGMTVMTTGLKALAGTGLRTVLSKAAATPLSGAFWGAVVTLVVQSSSATTMTTIGLVSAGLLTFPQGLGLLFGATIGTTGTGWLVALIGVRVSLTAAALPMIFIGALIKLLGRGRVSAAGAALAGFALVLFGLTTLQQGMGGLAESLHPADLPAVLGSPGVSWWSGLLGLLVLVAVGLAMTAVMQSSTAAIAVTLSAYYAGAVGLDQAFALIIGQNIGTATSSAMAAISLNRT
;
A
#
# COMPACT_ATOMS: atom_id res chain seq x y z
N MET A 1 11.58 -14.84 -19.52
CA MET A 1 10.20 -15.04 -18.96
C MET A 1 9.27 -14.13 -19.74
N SER A 2 8.01 -14.52 -19.98
CA SER A 2 7.09 -13.59 -20.64
C SER A 2 6.82 -12.38 -19.71
N THR A 3 6.69 -11.20 -20.27
CA THR A 3 6.36 -9.94 -19.57
C THR A 3 5.20 -10.11 -18.59
N ALA A 4 4.13 -10.78 -19.01
CA ALA A 4 2.98 -11.05 -18.17
C ALA A 4 3.31 -11.89 -16.92
N ILE A 5 4.15 -12.92 -17.06
CA ILE A 5 4.57 -13.77 -15.93
C ILE A 5 5.40 -12.96 -14.94
N SER A 6 6.29 -12.09 -15.40
CA SER A 6 7.09 -11.22 -14.52
C SER A 6 6.22 -10.21 -13.78
N ILE A 7 5.22 -9.62 -14.44
CA ILE A 7 4.28 -8.68 -13.79
C ILE A 7 3.45 -9.41 -12.74
N LEU A 8 2.78 -10.50 -13.10
CA LEU A 8 1.92 -11.25 -12.18
C LEU A 8 2.72 -11.86 -11.04
N GLY A 9 3.90 -12.42 -11.34
CA GLY A 9 4.82 -12.96 -10.33
C GLY A 9 5.34 -11.88 -9.38
N GLY A 10 5.72 -10.73 -9.92
CA GLY A 10 6.17 -9.58 -9.14
C GLY A 10 5.08 -9.04 -8.21
N VAL A 11 3.85 -8.89 -8.72
CA VAL A 11 2.69 -8.50 -7.90
C VAL A 11 2.40 -9.55 -6.82
N GLY A 12 2.41 -10.83 -7.16
CA GLY A 12 2.19 -11.92 -6.21
C GLY A 12 3.23 -11.94 -5.09
N LEU A 13 4.52 -11.81 -5.42
CA LEU A 13 5.62 -11.74 -4.45
C LEU A 13 5.52 -10.49 -3.58
N PHE A 14 5.17 -9.35 -4.16
CA PHE A 14 4.97 -8.11 -3.43
C PHE A 14 3.82 -8.23 -2.42
N LEU A 15 2.66 -8.75 -2.83
CA LEU A 15 1.50 -8.96 -1.97
C LEU A 15 1.80 -9.96 -0.84
N LEU A 16 2.46 -11.07 -1.16
CA LEU A 16 2.88 -12.06 -0.16
C LEU A 16 3.86 -11.43 0.82
N GLY A 17 4.87 -10.72 0.32
CA GLY A 17 5.85 -10.00 1.14
C GLY A 17 5.19 -9.00 2.08
N MET A 18 4.28 -8.17 1.58
CA MET A 18 3.50 -7.23 2.38
C MET A 18 2.69 -7.93 3.46
N THR A 19 2.05 -9.05 3.14
CA THR A 19 1.24 -9.82 4.10
C THR A 19 2.12 -10.41 5.21
N VAL A 20 3.25 -11.01 4.86
CA VAL A 20 4.19 -11.60 5.83
C VAL A 20 4.83 -10.51 6.69
N MET A 21 5.27 -9.40 6.07
CA MET A 21 5.86 -8.27 6.76
C MET A 21 4.89 -7.64 7.75
N THR A 22 3.68 -7.29 7.31
CA THR A 22 2.69 -6.66 8.18
C THR A 22 2.22 -7.57 9.31
N THR A 23 2.14 -8.88 9.07
CA THR A 23 1.83 -9.86 10.13
C THR A 23 2.94 -9.87 11.17
N GLY A 24 4.20 -9.88 10.76
CA GLY A 24 5.36 -9.80 11.67
C GLY A 24 5.36 -8.48 12.46
N LEU A 25 5.17 -7.35 11.79
CA LEU A 25 5.14 -6.02 12.43
C LEU A 25 3.98 -5.88 13.42
N LYS A 26 2.78 -6.38 13.08
CA LYS A 26 1.63 -6.42 13.99
C LYS A 26 1.91 -7.27 15.23
N ALA A 27 2.54 -8.43 15.05
CA ALA A 27 2.91 -9.30 16.17
C ALA A 27 3.99 -8.65 17.07
N LEU A 28 4.92 -7.88 16.50
CA LEU A 28 5.90 -7.09 17.26
C LEU A 28 5.26 -5.94 18.03
N ALA A 29 4.32 -5.23 17.40
CA ALA A 29 3.59 -4.13 18.03
C ALA A 29 2.69 -4.63 19.18
N GLY A 30 2.11 -5.83 19.04
CA GLY A 30 1.28 -6.46 20.06
C GLY A 30 0.12 -5.57 20.52
N THR A 31 -0.11 -5.52 21.83
CA THR A 31 -1.13 -4.65 22.46
C THR A 31 -0.75 -3.16 22.43
N GLY A 32 0.52 -2.83 22.15
CA GLY A 32 1.02 -1.46 22.11
C GLY A 32 0.29 -0.60 21.07
N LEU A 33 -0.10 -1.19 19.95
CA LEU A 33 -0.88 -0.52 18.91
C LEU A 33 -2.16 0.11 19.48
N ARG A 34 -2.99 -0.68 20.15
CA ARG A 34 -4.23 -0.22 20.77
C ARG A 34 -3.97 0.83 21.85
N THR A 35 -2.94 0.62 22.67
CA THR A 35 -2.58 1.54 23.77
C THR A 35 -2.11 2.89 23.20
N VAL A 36 -1.28 2.90 22.17
CA VAL A 36 -0.82 4.14 21.53
C VAL A 36 -2.00 4.89 20.93
N LEU A 37 -2.85 4.21 20.15
CA LEU A 37 -3.99 4.85 19.50
C LEU A 37 -5.00 5.42 20.51
N SER A 38 -5.28 4.70 21.60
CA SER A 38 -6.25 5.16 22.62
C SER A 38 -5.73 6.32 23.47
N LYS A 39 -4.44 6.33 23.82
CA LYS A 39 -3.85 7.35 24.70
C LYS A 39 -3.31 8.58 23.96
N ALA A 40 -2.82 8.38 22.75
CA ALA A 40 -2.15 9.44 21.99
C ALA A 40 -3.13 10.30 21.17
N ALA A 41 -4.37 9.85 20.93
CA ALA A 41 -5.40 10.59 20.22
C ALA A 41 -6.18 11.54 21.13
N ALA A 42 -5.50 12.34 21.96
CA ALA A 42 -6.14 13.32 22.84
C ALA A 42 -6.93 14.39 22.06
N THR A 43 -6.44 14.78 20.90
CA THR A 43 -7.08 15.72 19.97
C THR A 43 -7.14 15.11 18.58
N PRO A 44 -8.01 15.59 17.65
CA PRO A 44 -8.02 15.12 16.27
C PRO A 44 -6.67 15.27 15.58
N LEU A 45 -5.93 16.36 15.85
CA LEU A 45 -4.62 16.62 15.25
C LEU A 45 -3.55 15.66 15.77
N SER A 46 -3.51 15.40 17.09
CA SER A 46 -2.62 14.38 17.65
C SER A 46 -3.00 12.98 17.15
N GLY A 47 -4.30 12.72 16.97
CA GLY A 47 -4.79 11.52 16.32
C GLY A 47 -4.24 11.35 14.89
N ALA A 48 -4.25 12.41 14.08
CA ALA A 48 -3.69 12.39 12.74
C ALA A 48 -2.18 12.08 12.75
N PHE A 49 -1.42 12.71 13.63
CA PHE A 49 0.01 12.42 13.77
C PHE A 49 0.27 10.97 14.17
N TRP A 50 -0.37 10.47 15.23
CA TRP A 50 -0.15 9.10 15.69
C TRP A 50 -0.74 8.05 14.77
N GLY A 51 -1.85 8.34 14.09
CA GLY A 51 -2.39 7.49 13.03
C GLY A 51 -1.40 7.30 11.88
N ALA A 52 -0.72 8.40 11.48
CA ALA A 52 0.33 8.34 10.45
C ALA A 52 1.55 7.53 10.93
N VAL A 53 2.06 7.80 12.13
CA VAL A 53 3.22 7.09 12.71
C VAL A 53 2.93 5.60 12.85
N VAL A 54 1.78 5.24 13.43
CA VAL A 54 1.40 3.83 13.63
C VAL A 54 1.26 3.12 12.29
N THR A 55 0.61 3.73 11.30
CA THR A 55 0.43 3.13 9.98
C THR A 55 1.78 2.96 9.26
N LEU A 56 2.66 3.95 9.37
CA LEU A 56 4.01 3.85 8.80
C LEU A 56 4.82 2.71 9.42
N VAL A 57 4.75 2.54 10.75
CA VAL A 57 5.48 1.48 11.46
C VAL A 57 4.87 0.11 11.22
N VAL A 58 3.54 -0.01 11.31
CA VAL A 58 2.83 -1.30 11.14
C VAL A 58 2.65 -1.66 9.67
N GLN A 59 2.83 -0.69 8.76
CA GLN A 59 2.64 -0.84 7.31
C GLN A 59 1.23 -1.34 6.94
N SER A 60 0.21 -0.92 7.71
CA SER A 60 -1.17 -1.36 7.49
C SER A 60 -2.18 -0.29 7.95
N SER A 61 -2.65 0.52 7.02
CA SER A 61 -3.74 1.49 7.28
C SER A 61 -5.03 0.79 7.68
N SER A 62 -5.34 -0.37 7.07
CA SER A 62 -6.52 -1.17 7.44
C SER A 62 -6.50 -1.59 8.90
N ALA A 63 -5.34 -2.01 9.44
CA ALA A 63 -5.22 -2.37 10.85
C ALA A 63 -5.46 -1.16 11.76
N THR A 64 -4.90 0.01 11.41
CA THR A 64 -5.11 1.25 12.15
C THR A 64 -6.58 1.66 12.09
N THR A 65 -7.20 1.63 10.91
CA THR A 65 -8.61 1.95 10.69
C THR A 65 -9.54 1.04 11.50
N MET A 66 -9.35 -0.29 11.40
CA MET A 66 -10.17 -1.26 12.15
C MET A 66 -10.06 -1.07 13.66
N THR A 67 -8.83 -0.86 14.15
CA THR A 67 -8.60 -0.60 15.57
C THR A 67 -9.27 0.71 16.00
N THR A 68 -9.19 1.76 15.18
CA THR A 68 -9.83 3.04 15.43
C THR A 68 -11.36 2.92 15.48
N ILE A 69 -11.97 2.22 14.51
CA ILE A 69 -13.42 1.97 14.50
C ILE A 69 -13.82 1.22 15.78
N GLY A 70 -13.08 0.17 16.14
CA GLY A 70 -13.35 -0.56 17.36
C GLY A 70 -13.22 0.28 18.64
N LEU A 71 -12.25 1.20 18.72
CA LEU A 71 -12.08 2.12 19.85
C LEU A 71 -13.23 3.15 19.94
N VAL A 72 -13.67 3.70 18.81
CA VAL A 72 -14.81 4.62 18.76
C VAL A 72 -16.10 3.88 19.11
N SER A 73 -16.34 2.69 18.56
CA SER A 73 -17.51 1.86 18.87
C SER A 73 -17.57 1.44 20.35
N ALA A 74 -16.41 1.24 20.98
CA ALA A 74 -16.30 0.95 22.41
C ALA A 74 -16.41 2.20 23.30
N GLY A 75 -16.62 3.40 22.74
CA GLY A 75 -16.68 4.65 23.50
C GLY A 75 -15.36 5.12 24.09
N LEU A 76 -14.24 4.52 23.70
CA LEU A 76 -12.89 4.87 24.18
C LEU A 76 -12.30 6.10 23.44
N LEU A 77 -12.82 6.43 22.28
CA LEU A 77 -12.49 7.61 21.49
C LEU A 77 -13.76 8.29 21.01
N THR A 78 -13.72 9.61 20.93
CA THR A 78 -14.78 10.39 20.27
C THR A 78 -14.67 10.28 18.75
N PHE A 79 -15.77 10.51 18.06
CA PHE A 79 -15.81 10.50 16.59
C PHE A 79 -14.76 11.44 15.94
N PRO A 80 -14.57 12.72 16.40
CA PRO A 80 -13.53 13.59 15.85
C PRO A 80 -12.10 13.05 16.06
N GLN A 81 -11.82 12.43 17.20
CA GLN A 81 -10.53 11.77 17.46
C GLN A 81 -10.31 10.59 16.51
N GLY A 82 -11.35 9.78 16.28
CA GLY A 82 -11.34 8.69 15.33
C GLY A 82 -11.08 9.17 13.90
N LEU A 83 -11.73 10.26 13.47
CA LEU A 83 -11.47 10.87 12.16
C LEU A 83 -10.01 11.32 12.03
N GLY A 84 -9.44 11.93 13.05
CA GLY A 84 -8.02 12.30 13.06
C GLY A 84 -7.14 11.09 12.79
N LEU A 85 -7.33 10.00 13.53
CA LEU A 85 -6.58 8.75 13.35
C LEU A 85 -6.73 8.18 11.94
N LEU A 86 -7.93 8.24 11.34
CA LEU A 86 -8.18 7.75 9.97
C LEU A 86 -7.44 8.59 8.92
N PHE A 87 -7.50 9.92 9.03
CA PHE A 87 -6.72 10.79 8.14
C PHE A 87 -5.22 10.54 8.29
N GLY A 88 -4.75 10.38 9.54
CA GLY A 88 -3.38 10.02 9.81
C GLY A 88 -2.99 8.68 9.19
N ALA A 89 -3.83 7.66 9.31
CA ALA A 89 -3.58 6.35 8.71
C ALA A 89 -3.45 6.44 7.18
N THR A 90 -4.27 7.26 6.52
CA THR A 90 -4.17 7.49 5.07
C THR A 90 -2.86 8.21 4.71
N ILE A 91 -2.47 9.23 5.47
CA ILE A 91 -1.18 9.93 5.30
C ILE A 91 -0.02 8.95 5.51
N GLY A 92 -0.08 8.09 6.54
CA GLY A 92 0.96 7.10 6.83
C GLY A 92 1.19 6.10 5.69
N THR A 93 0.15 5.80 4.91
CA THR A 93 0.27 4.94 3.73
C THR A 93 1.15 5.57 2.64
N THR A 94 1.16 6.90 2.51
CA THR A 94 2.05 7.57 1.55
C THR A 94 3.52 7.36 1.88
N GLY A 95 3.87 7.18 3.15
CA GLY A 95 5.23 6.84 3.58
C GLY A 95 5.73 5.53 2.97
N THR A 96 4.84 4.55 2.78
CA THR A 96 5.19 3.31 2.06
C THR A 96 5.47 3.59 0.58
N GLY A 97 4.69 4.47 -0.06
CA GLY A 97 4.96 4.93 -1.43
C GLY A 97 6.35 5.58 -1.55
N TRP A 98 6.74 6.40 -0.57
CA TRP A 98 8.10 6.97 -0.51
C TRP A 98 9.17 5.90 -0.35
N LEU A 99 8.97 4.89 0.48
CA LEU A 99 9.89 3.77 0.61
C LEU A 99 10.05 3.02 -0.71
N VAL A 100 8.95 2.73 -1.41
CA VAL A 100 8.96 2.09 -2.73
C VAL A 100 9.70 2.94 -3.75
N ALA A 101 9.42 4.25 -3.80
CA ALA A 101 10.05 5.17 -4.74
C ALA A 101 11.56 5.34 -4.49
N LEU A 102 11.97 5.50 -3.23
CA LEU A 102 13.38 5.72 -2.87
C LEU A 102 14.22 4.44 -2.98
N ILE A 103 13.70 3.32 -2.49
CA ILE A 103 14.43 2.04 -2.44
C ILE A 103 14.35 1.35 -3.80
N GLY A 104 13.18 1.34 -4.43
CA GLY A 104 12.94 0.63 -5.69
C GLY A 104 13.68 1.23 -6.88
N VAL A 105 13.93 2.56 -6.88
CA VAL A 105 14.52 3.26 -8.03
C VAL A 105 16.03 3.44 -7.92
N ARG A 106 16.56 3.58 -6.72
CA ARG A 106 17.98 4.00 -6.52
C ARG A 106 18.92 2.91 -6.06
N VAL A 107 18.45 1.78 -5.58
CA VAL A 107 19.31 0.74 -5.00
C VAL A 107 18.95 -0.61 -5.60
N SER A 108 19.91 -1.24 -6.27
CA SER A 108 19.80 -2.63 -6.71
C SER A 108 19.90 -3.58 -5.50
N LEU A 109 18.87 -3.54 -4.63
CA LEU A 109 18.79 -4.39 -3.43
C LEU A 109 18.49 -5.86 -3.75
N THR A 110 18.38 -6.21 -5.03
CA THR A 110 18.08 -7.57 -5.46
C THR A 110 19.12 -8.56 -4.91
N ALA A 111 20.39 -8.18 -4.89
CA ALA A 111 21.45 -9.02 -4.35
C ALA A 111 21.33 -9.24 -2.83
N ALA A 112 20.80 -8.27 -2.09
CA ALA A 112 20.57 -8.38 -0.66
C ALA A 112 19.23 -9.06 -0.32
N ALA A 113 18.24 -9.00 -1.19
CA ALA A 113 16.90 -9.53 -0.93
C ALA A 113 16.90 -11.04 -0.68
N LEU A 114 17.60 -11.82 -1.50
CA LEU A 114 17.65 -13.28 -1.36
C LEU A 114 18.30 -13.74 -0.04
N PRO A 115 19.48 -13.24 0.36
CA PRO A 115 20.03 -13.54 1.68
C PRO A 115 19.11 -13.10 2.84
N MET A 116 18.45 -11.95 2.72
CA MET A 116 17.53 -11.44 3.74
C MET A 116 16.30 -12.32 3.86
N ILE A 117 15.74 -12.86 2.76
CA ILE A 117 14.64 -13.82 2.79
C ILE A 117 15.08 -15.06 3.56
N PHE A 118 16.26 -15.61 3.26
CA PHE A 118 16.78 -16.81 3.91
C PHE A 118 16.97 -16.59 5.41
N ILE A 119 17.67 -15.52 5.80
CA ILE A 119 17.92 -15.18 7.21
C ILE A 119 16.59 -14.93 7.94
N GLY A 120 15.69 -14.15 7.36
CA GLY A 120 14.38 -13.87 7.94
C GLY A 120 13.52 -15.13 8.11
N ALA A 121 13.56 -16.03 7.13
CA ALA A 121 12.87 -17.32 7.21
C ALA A 121 13.44 -18.19 8.33
N LEU A 122 14.76 -18.29 8.47
CA LEU A 122 15.41 -19.03 9.56
C LEU A 122 15.03 -18.44 10.93
N ILE A 123 15.10 -17.12 11.09
CA ILE A 123 14.72 -16.46 12.34
C ILE A 123 13.23 -16.72 12.64
N LYS A 124 12.36 -16.69 11.64
CA LYS A 124 10.93 -16.99 11.80
C LYS A 124 10.70 -18.43 12.24
N LEU A 125 11.39 -19.39 11.64
CA LEU A 125 11.20 -20.83 11.92
C LEU A 125 11.82 -21.28 13.23
N LEU A 126 13.01 -20.79 13.56
CA LEU A 126 13.76 -21.18 14.76
C LEU A 126 13.43 -20.31 15.97
N GLY A 127 12.99 -19.08 15.75
CA GLY A 127 12.63 -18.14 16.79
C GLY A 127 11.26 -18.42 17.42
N ARG A 128 11.02 -17.87 18.60
CA ARG A 128 9.74 -17.91 19.30
C ARG A 128 9.26 -16.50 19.66
N GLY A 129 7.94 -16.31 19.70
CA GLY A 129 7.33 -15.05 20.10
C GLY A 129 7.83 -13.87 19.25
N ARG A 130 8.40 -12.85 19.90
CA ARG A 130 8.85 -11.61 19.22
C ARG A 130 10.00 -11.86 18.22
N VAL A 131 10.87 -12.83 18.47
CA VAL A 131 11.98 -13.17 17.56
C VAL A 131 11.44 -13.75 16.27
N SER A 132 10.49 -14.67 16.34
CA SER A 132 9.81 -15.21 15.15
C SER A 132 9.07 -14.12 14.37
N ALA A 133 8.43 -13.19 15.09
CA ALA A 133 7.75 -12.04 14.47
C ALA A 133 8.73 -11.10 13.74
N ALA A 134 9.91 -10.85 14.32
CA ALA A 134 10.97 -10.08 13.67
C ALA A 134 11.50 -10.78 12.41
N GLY A 135 11.69 -12.10 12.47
CA GLY A 135 12.06 -12.91 11.30
C GLY A 135 11.01 -12.82 10.18
N ALA A 136 9.72 -12.88 10.54
CA ALA A 136 8.64 -12.71 9.57
C ALA A 136 8.66 -11.31 8.94
N ALA A 137 8.86 -10.26 9.74
CA ALA A 137 8.94 -8.88 9.24
C ALA A 137 10.12 -8.71 8.26
N LEU A 138 11.29 -9.25 8.59
CA LEU A 138 12.49 -9.21 7.75
C LEU A 138 12.30 -9.99 6.44
N ALA A 139 11.81 -11.24 6.51
CA ALA A 139 11.55 -12.05 5.33
C ALA A 139 10.50 -11.40 4.42
N GLY A 140 9.42 -10.87 5.02
CA GLY A 140 8.37 -10.16 4.29
C GLY A 140 8.89 -8.90 3.61
N PHE A 141 9.71 -8.09 4.29
CA PHE A 141 10.34 -6.91 3.69
C PHE A 141 11.23 -7.29 2.50
N ALA A 142 12.05 -8.32 2.64
CA ALA A 142 12.90 -8.80 1.56
C ALA A 142 12.10 -9.35 0.36
N LEU A 143 10.96 -10.02 0.62
CA LEU A 143 10.03 -10.45 -0.43
C LEU A 143 9.39 -9.26 -1.15
N VAL A 144 9.06 -8.17 -0.44
CA VAL A 144 8.56 -6.93 -1.04
C VAL A 144 9.59 -6.36 -2.01
N LEU A 145 10.86 -6.29 -1.60
CA LEU A 145 11.94 -5.80 -2.45
C LEU A 145 12.14 -6.67 -3.69
N PHE A 146 12.15 -7.98 -3.51
CA PHE A 146 12.30 -8.93 -4.62
C PHE A 146 11.11 -8.89 -5.58
N GLY A 147 9.88 -8.83 -5.06
CA GLY A 147 8.67 -8.66 -5.84
C GLY A 147 8.65 -7.36 -6.64
N LEU A 148 9.10 -6.25 -6.01
CA LEU A 148 9.20 -4.96 -6.69
C LEU A 148 10.20 -5.00 -7.85
N THR A 149 11.36 -5.62 -7.66
CA THR A 149 12.36 -5.77 -8.74
C THR A 149 11.82 -6.62 -9.89
N THR A 150 11.15 -7.74 -9.58
CA THR A 150 10.53 -8.61 -10.58
C THR A 150 9.42 -7.86 -11.35
N LEU A 151 8.62 -7.06 -10.64
CA LEU A 151 7.58 -6.21 -11.22
C LEU A 151 8.18 -5.17 -12.18
N GLN A 152 9.25 -4.47 -11.76
CA GLN A 152 9.94 -3.48 -12.59
C GLN A 152 10.50 -4.08 -13.87
N GLN A 153 11.09 -5.28 -13.80
CA GLN A 153 11.55 -6.02 -14.99
C GLN A 153 10.39 -6.34 -15.94
N GLY A 154 9.24 -6.77 -15.40
CA GLY A 154 8.04 -6.98 -16.19
C GLY A 154 7.50 -5.69 -16.81
N MET A 155 7.48 -4.59 -16.06
CA MET A 155 7.01 -3.29 -16.56
C MET A 155 7.94 -2.72 -17.65
N GLY A 156 9.24 -2.96 -17.57
CA GLY A 156 10.19 -2.62 -18.65
C GLY A 156 9.80 -3.30 -19.97
N GLY A 157 9.50 -4.60 -19.93
CA GLY A 157 9.03 -5.31 -21.12
C GLY A 157 7.62 -4.87 -21.60
N LEU A 158 6.77 -4.39 -20.71
CA LEU A 158 5.47 -3.82 -21.08
C LEU A 158 5.64 -2.46 -21.79
N ALA A 159 6.55 -1.63 -21.33
CA ALA A 159 6.81 -0.31 -21.88
C ALA A 159 7.37 -0.34 -23.31
N GLU A 160 7.89 -1.48 -23.77
CA GLU A 160 8.26 -1.68 -25.19
C GLU A 160 7.05 -1.76 -26.12
N SER A 161 5.88 -2.12 -25.59
CA SER A 161 4.65 -2.33 -26.36
C SER A 161 3.51 -1.39 -25.99
N LEU A 162 3.53 -0.79 -24.82
CA LEU A 162 2.51 0.13 -24.30
C LEU A 162 3.15 1.49 -23.99
N HIS A 163 2.64 2.53 -24.59
CA HIS A 163 3.10 3.91 -24.38
C HIS A 163 2.01 4.75 -23.70
N PRO A 164 2.36 5.84 -23.01
CA PRO A 164 1.37 6.74 -22.42
C PRO A 164 0.33 7.27 -23.40
N ALA A 165 0.69 7.38 -24.70
CA ALA A 165 -0.21 7.82 -25.74
C ALA A 165 -1.33 6.80 -26.07
N ASP A 166 -1.15 5.53 -25.73
CA ASP A 166 -2.13 4.46 -25.95
C ASP A 166 -3.19 4.42 -24.83
N LEU A 167 -2.92 5.11 -23.72
CA LEU A 167 -3.81 5.20 -22.58
C LEU A 167 -4.73 6.43 -22.68
N PRO A 168 -5.89 6.42 -22.00
CA PRO A 168 -6.77 7.58 -21.99
C PRO A 168 -6.06 8.86 -21.56
N ALA A 169 -6.21 9.91 -22.37
CA ALA A 169 -5.70 11.24 -22.03
C ALA A 169 -6.52 11.83 -20.87
N VAL A 170 -5.88 12.60 -20.00
CA VAL A 170 -6.53 13.23 -18.84
C VAL A 170 -6.73 14.73 -19.06
N LEU A 171 -7.50 15.36 -18.17
CA LEU A 171 -7.73 16.80 -18.19
C LEU A 171 -6.40 17.56 -18.15
N GLY A 172 -6.27 18.56 -19.02
CA GLY A 172 -5.06 19.37 -19.15
C GLY A 172 -4.03 18.85 -20.16
N SER A 173 -4.23 17.67 -20.75
CA SER A 173 -3.37 17.16 -21.82
C SER A 173 -3.47 18.03 -23.08
N PRO A 174 -2.33 18.40 -23.70
CA PRO A 174 -2.34 19.25 -24.91
C PRO A 174 -3.19 18.66 -26.04
N GLY A 175 -4.05 19.49 -26.66
CA GLY A 175 -4.90 19.07 -27.77
C GLY A 175 -6.12 18.21 -27.42
N VAL A 176 -6.37 17.96 -26.14
CA VAL A 176 -7.48 17.15 -25.66
C VAL A 176 -8.66 18.03 -25.26
N SER A 177 -9.88 17.71 -25.77
CA SER A 177 -11.08 18.42 -25.36
C SER A 177 -11.39 18.17 -23.88
N TRP A 178 -12.05 19.13 -23.21
CA TRP A 178 -12.39 19.00 -21.79
C TRP A 178 -13.20 17.73 -21.49
N TRP A 179 -14.15 17.39 -22.35
CA TRP A 179 -15.00 16.19 -22.18
C TRP A 179 -14.23 14.89 -22.34
N SER A 180 -13.34 14.79 -23.34
CA SER A 180 -12.54 13.58 -23.55
C SER A 180 -11.50 13.42 -22.44
N GLY A 181 -10.90 14.52 -21.97
CA GLY A 181 -9.98 14.50 -20.83
C GLY A 181 -10.67 14.10 -19.50
N LEU A 182 -11.91 14.58 -19.28
CA LEU A 182 -12.71 14.18 -18.12
C LEU A 182 -13.08 12.68 -18.18
N LEU A 183 -13.52 12.19 -19.33
CA LEU A 183 -13.82 10.76 -19.49
C LEU A 183 -12.57 9.90 -19.28
N GLY A 184 -11.44 10.30 -19.84
CA GLY A 184 -10.17 9.60 -19.64
C GLY A 184 -9.75 9.55 -18.16
N LEU A 185 -9.87 10.68 -17.45
CA LEU A 185 -9.63 10.76 -16.00
C LEU A 185 -10.54 9.78 -15.24
N LEU A 186 -11.85 9.79 -15.51
CA LEU A 186 -12.81 8.92 -14.84
C LEU A 186 -12.55 7.44 -15.11
N VAL A 187 -12.15 7.08 -16.34
CA VAL A 187 -11.78 5.70 -16.69
C VAL A 187 -10.56 5.27 -15.89
N LEU A 188 -9.50 6.08 -15.82
CA LEU A 188 -8.29 5.75 -15.06
C LEU A 188 -8.56 5.70 -13.56
N VAL A 189 -9.39 6.58 -13.01
CA VAL A 189 -9.83 6.51 -11.61
C VAL A 189 -10.60 5.21 -11.36
N ALA A 190 -11.51 4.81 -12.25
CA ALA A 190 -12.24 3.54 -12.13
C ALA A 190 -11.30 2.33 -12.20
N VAL A 191 -10.31 2.35 -13.09
CA VAL A 191 -9.26 1.30 -13.16
C VAL A 191 -8.46 1.25 -11.87
N GLY A 192 -8.01 2.38 -11.33
CA GLY A 192 -7.28 2.45 -10.06
C GLY A 192 -8.09 1.90 -8.89
N LEU A 193 -9.38 2.25 -8.81
CA LEU A 193 -10.32 1.71 -7.83
C LEU A 193 -10.43 0.18 -7.96
N ALA A 194 -10.63 -0.32 -9.19
CA ALA A 194 -10.71 -1.76 -9.45
C ALA A 194 -9.43 -2.50 -9.07
N MET A 195 -8.25 -1.92 -9.37
CA MET A 195 -6.95 -2.48 -8.95
C MET A 195 -6.90 -2.68 -7.44
N THR A 196 -7.25 -1.66 -6.65
CA THR A 196 -7.24 -1.78 -5.19
C THR A 196 -8.31 -2.75 -4.69
N ALA A 197 -9.50 -2.77 -5.29
CA ALA A 197 -10.56 -3.70 -4.91
C ALA A 197 -10.15 -5.17 -5.14
N VAL A 198 -9.47 -5.45 -6.24
CA VAL A 198 -8.97 -6.81 -6.56
C VAL A 198 -7.77 -7.18 -5.69
N MET A 199 -6.78 -6.30 -5.59
CA MET A 199 -5.54 -6.57 -4.85
C MET A 199 -5.73 -6.46 -3.33
N GLN A 200 -6.84 -5.88 -2.85
CA GLN A 200 -7.12 -5.59 -1.43
C GLN A 200 -5.98 -4.82 -0.74
N SER A 201 -5.18 -4.11 -1.52
CA SER A 201 -4.00 -3.37 -1.06
C SER A 201 -3.73 -2.17 -1.97
N SER A 202 -4.03 -0.97 -1.47
CA SER A 202 -3.68 0.27 -2.18
C SER A 202 -2.17 0.44 -2.32
N THR A 203 -1.38 0.00 -1.33
CA THR A 203 0.08 0.05 -1.40
C THR A 203 0.63 -0.78 -2.56
N ALA A 204 0.09 -1.99 -2.77
CA ALA A 204 0.48 -2.83 -3.88
C ALA A 204 0.03 -2.22 -5.22
N ALA A 205 -1.18 -1.69 -5.30
CA ALA A 205 -1.68 -1.01 -6.50
C ALA A 205 -0.83 0.22 -6.85
N ILE A 206 -0.44 1.03 -5.84
CA ILE A 206 0.45 2.18 -6.03
C ILE A 206 1.84 1.72 -6.51
N ALA A 207 2.40 0.64 -5.95
CA ALA A 207 3.68 0.10 -6.39
C ALA A 207 3.65 -0.34 -7.87
N VAL A 208 2.56 -0.95 -8.33
CA VAL A 208 2.34 -1.28 -9.75
C VAL A 208 2.33 -0.01 -10.60
N THR A 209 1.55 1.00 -10.21
CA THR A 209 1.45 2.26 -10.94
C THR A 209 2.79 2.99 -11.00
N LEU A 210 3.52 3.09 -9.88
CA LEU A 210 4.84 3.70 -9.85
C LEU A 210 5.83 2.94 -10.73
N SER A 211 5.81 1.60 -10.69
CA SER A 211 6.69 0.78 -11.53
C SER A 211 6.38 0.98 -13.03
N ALA A 212 5.10 1.10 -13.40
CA ALA A 212 4.69 1.40 -14.78
C ALA A 212 5.10 2.81 -15.21
N TYR A 213 4.97 3.80 -14.32
CA TYR A 213 5.42 5.17 -14.56
C TYR A 213 6.95 5.24 -14.78
N TYR A 214 7.73 4.64 -13.89
CA TYR A 214 9.19 4.62 -14.01
C TYR A 214 9.68 3.85 -15.24
N ALA A 215 8.94 2.84 -15.67
CA ALA A 215 9.21 2.12 -16.91
C ALA A 215 8.84 2.92 -18.17
N GLY A 216 8.06 4.01 -18.03
CA GLY A 216 7.59 4.81 -19.17
C GLY A 216 6.32 4.27 -19.85
N ALA A 217 5.67 3.25 -19.28
CA ALA A 217 4.41 2.71 -19.79
C ALA A 217 3.19 3.60 -19.47
N VAL A 218 3.29 4.45 -18.44
CA VAL A 218 2.21 5.33 -17.96
C VAL A 218 2.76 6.74 -17.78
N GLY A 219 2.04 7.76 -18.21
CA GLY A 219 2.38 9.16 -18.00
C GLY A 219 2.10 9.62 -16.58
N LEU A 220 2.71 10.75 -16.18
CA LEU A 220 2.57 11.29 -14.82
C LEU A 220 1.11 11.61 -14.46
N ASP A 221 0.39 12.28 -15.35
CA ASP A 221 -1.01 12.68 -15.14
C ASP A 221 -1.94 11.45 -15.04
N GLN A 222 -1.66 10.43 -15.85
CA GLN A 222 -2.37 9.16 -15.82
C GLN A 222 -2.07 8.40 -14.52
N ALA A 223 -0.82 8.41 -14.04
CA ALA A 223 -0.45 7.82 -12.78
C ALA A 223 -1.17 8.48 -11.61
N PHE A 224 -1.31 9.82 -11.61
CA PHE A 224 -2.11 10.53 -10.61
C PHE A 224 -3.58 10.10 -10.62
N ALA A 225 -4.20 9.98 -11.80
CA ALA A 225 -5.59 9.52 -11.93
C ALA A 225 -5.77 8.10 -11.35
N LEU A 226 -4.87 7.19 -11.68
CA LEU A 226 -4.85 5.82 -11.13
C LEU A 226 -4.72 5.84 -9.59
N ILE A 227 -3.80 6.62 -9.05
CA ILE A 227 -3.55 6.71 -7.59
C ILE A 227 -4.77 7.29 -6.85
N ILE A 228 -5.45 8.29 -7.42
CA ILE A 228 -6.71 8.79 -6.86
C ILE A 228 -7.73 7.66 -6.76
N GLY A 229 -7.92 6.88 -7.83
CA GLY A 229 -8.82 5.72 -7.83
C GLY A 229 -8.43 4.67 -6.80
N GLN A 230 -7.14 4.39 -6.67
CA GLN A 230 -6.60 3.43 -5.70
C GLN A 230 -6.89 3.84 -4.25
N ASN A 231 -6.79 5.13 -3.95
CA ASN A 231 -7.14 5.66 -2.63
C ASN A 231 -8.65 5.55 -2.35
N ILE A 232 -9.50 5.84 -3.34
CA ILE A 232 -10.96 5.65 -3.22
C ILE A 232 -11.27 4.17 -2.98
N GLY A 233 -10.60 3.25 -3.67
CA GLY A 233 -10.73 1.81 -3.49
C GLY A 233 -10.43 1.34 -2.05
N THR A 234 -9.50 2.00 -1.36
CA THR A 234 -9.22 1.72 0.06
C THR A 234 -10.39 2.06 0.97
N ALA A 235 -11.11 3.14 0.68
CA ALA A 235 -12.28 3.54 1.47
C ALA A 235 -13.40 2.50 1.39
N THR A 236 -13.57 1.82 0.26
CA THR A 236 -14.59 0.76 0.11
C THR A 236 -14.36 -0.41 1.06
N SER A 237 -13.11 -0.85 1.21
CA SER A 237 -12.74 -1.92 2.15
C SER A 237 -13.03 -1.53 3.60
N SER A 238 -12.75 -0.28 3.97
CA SER A 238 -13.04 0.25 5.30
C SER A 238 -14.53 0.36 5.58
N ALA A 239 -15.33 0.78 4.58
CA ALA A 239 -16.78 0.84 4.68
C ALA A 239 -17.41 -0.55 4.88
N MET A 240 -16.96 -1.55 4.13
CA MET A 240 -17.41 -2.95 4.29
C MET A 240 -17.14 -3.47 5.71
N ALA A 241 -15.99 -3.15 6.26
CA ALA A 241 -15.63 -3.52 7.61
C ALA A 241 -16.49 -2.84 8.68
N ALA A 242 -16.79 -1.55 8.52
CA ALA A 242 -17.69 -0.82 9.43
C ALA A 242 -19.11 -1.41 9.43
N ILE A 243 -19.62 -1.82 8.26
CA ILE A 243 -20.95 -2.46 8.14
C ILE A 243 -20.96 -3.81 8.86
N SER A 244 -19.88 -4.60 8.77
CA SER A 244 -19.81 -5.91 9.43
C SER A 244 -19.82 -5.79 10.96
N LEU A 245 -19.18 -4.76 11.52
CA LEU A 245 -19.15 -4.50 12.97
C LEU A 245 -20.49 -3.99 13.53
N ASN A 246 -21.33 -3.35 12.71
CA ASN A 246 -22.65 -2.88 13.14
C ASN A 246 -23.74 -3.98 13.11
N ARG A 247 -23.44 -5.18 12.61
CA ARG A 247 -24.37 -6.31 12.55
C ARG A 247 -24.19 -7.31 13.71
N THR A 248 -23.21 -7.10 14.56
CA THR A 248 -22.99 -7.86 15.80
C THR A 248 -23.37 -7.05 17.04
#